data_a014bf119dfbfbe03eb5761e89220207
#
_entry.id   a014bf119dfbfbe03eb5761e89220207
#
_cell.length_a   1.000
_cell.length_b   1.000
_cell.length_c   1.000
_cell.angle_alpha   90.00
_cell.angle_beta   90.00
_cell.angle_gamma   90.00
#
_symmetry.space_group_name_H-M   'P 1'
#
loop_
_entity.id
_entity.type
_entity.pdbx_description
1 polymer ?
#
loop_
_entity_poly.entity_id
_entity_poly.type
_entity_poly.pdbx_seq_one_letter_code
_entity_poly.pdbx_strand_id
1 'polypeptide(L)'
;LTTRYVLLAAAEADLREIIRYTRQQWGNAQTRSYMLKLQDGIESLATGQGFFKDMSAFHPGLRMARCEHHYIFCIPRNDMPALMVAILHKQMDLMTRLESRPK
;
A
#
# COMPACT_ATOMS: atom_id res chain seq x y z
N LEU A 1 17.00 -14.00 1.35
CA LEU A 1 15.63 -13.58 1.03
C LEU A 1 15.63 -12.34 0.18
N THR A 2 14.90 -12.39 -0.91
CA THR A 2 14.77 -11.24 -1.80
C THR A 2 13.62 -10.36 -1.33
N THR A 3 13.90 -9.10 -1.03
CA THR A 3 12.87 -8.13 -0.73
C THR A 3 12.17 -7.74 -2.03
N ARG A 4 10.85 -7.87 -2.06
CA ARG A 4 10.06 -7.58 -3.27
C ARG A 4 9.59 -6.15 -3.32
N TYR A 5 9.58 -5.45 -2.20
CA TYR A 5 9.17 -4.06 -2.15
C TYR A 5 9.86 -3.35 -1.00
N VAL A 6 9.90 -2.02 -1.09
CA VAL A 6 10.32 -1.15 0.02
C VAL A 6 9.22 -0.12 0.25
N LEU A 7 9.02 0.24 1.51
CA LEU A 7 8.05 1.27 1.88
C LEU A 7 8.74 2.63 1.85
N LEU A 8 8.19 3.56 1.09
CA LEU A 8 8.62 4.95 1.20
C LEU A 8 8.19 5.49 2.57
N ALA A 9 8.85 6.53 3.04
CA ALA A 9 8.61 7.06 4.38
C ALA A 9 7.13 7.37 4.65
N ALA A 10 6.44 7.94 3.66
CA ALA A 10 5.02 8.26 3.81
C ALA A 10 4.17 6.99 3.90
N ALA A 11 4.49 5.95 3.13
CA ALA A 11 3.76 4.68 3.20
C ALA A 11 4.01 3.98 4.53
N GLU A 12 5.23 4.07 5.05
CA GLU A 12 5.54 3.52 6.37
C GLU A 12 4.74 4.23 7.46
N ALA A 13 4.59 5.55 7.36
CA ALA A 13 3.77 6.31 8.29
C ALA A 13 2.30 5.90 8.19
N ASP A 14 1.80 5.67 6.97
CA ASP A 14 0.44 5.18 6.75
C ASP A 14 0.24 3.84 7.48
N LEU A 15 1.19 2.94 7.34
CA LEU A 15 1.09 1.61 7.94
C LEU A 15 1.09 1.69 9.47
N ARG A 16 1.94 2.52 10.05
CA ARG A 16 1.96 2.73 11.50
C ARG A 16 0.62 3.24 12.00
N GLU A 17 0.00 4.17 11.28
CA GLU A 17 -1.30 4.72 11.64
C GLU A 17 -2.39 3.65 11.57
N ILE A 18 -2.36 2.80 10.54
CA ILE A 18 -3.31 1.69 10.40
C ILE A 18 -3.18 0.74 11.58
N ILE A 19 -1.96 0.40 11.96
CA ILE A 19 -1.72 -0.50 13.09
C ILE A 19 -2.27 0.11 14.38
N ARG A 20 -1.98 1.37 14.62
CA ARG A 20 -2.44 2.07 15.83
C ARG A 20 -3.96 2.10 15.90
N TYR A 21 -4.61 2.50 14.82
CA TYR A 21 -6.07 2.59 14.76
C TYR A 21 -6.72 1.22 14.94
N THR A 22 -6.24 0.22 14.21
CA THR A 22 -6.83 -1.12 14.26
C THR A 22 -6.70 -1.72 15.64
N ARG A 23 -5.54 -1.51 16.30
CA ARG A 23 -5.31 -2.02 17.65
C ARG A 23 -6.25 -1.38 18.66
N GLN A 24 -6.47 -0.07 18.54
CA GLN A 24 -7.39 0.66 19.44
C GLN A 24 -8.84 0.22 19.27
N GLN A 25 -9.24 -0.05 18.03
CA GLN A 25 -10.63 -0.38 17.73
C GLN A 25 -10.96 -1.86 17.89
N TRP A 26 -10.03 -2.74 17.57
CA TRP A 26 -10.31 -4.16 17.40
C TRP A 26 -9.37 -5.09 18.18
N GLY A 27 -8.33 -4.55 18.82
CA GLY A 27 -7.39 -5.33 19.61
C GLY A 27 -6.27 -5.97 18.80
N ASN A 28 -5.36 -6.65 19.52
CA ASN A 28 -4.11 -7.16 18.93
C ASN A 28 -4.32 -8.30 17.93
N ALA A 29 -5.23 -9.22 18.23
CA ALA A 29 -5.46 -10.38 17.36
C ALA A 29 -6.00 -9.94 16.00
N GLN A 30 -6.98 -9.02 16.01
CA GLN A 30 -7.56 -8.49 14.80
C GLN A 30 -6.52 -7.69 14.00
N THR A 31 -5.70 -6.94 14.68
CA THR A 31 -4.62 -6.16 14.04
C THR A 31 -3.66 -7.08 13.33
N ARG A 32 -3.23 -8.17 13.98
CA ARG A 32 -2.32 -9.13 13.37
C ARG A 32 -2.92 -9.75 12.13
N SER A 33 -4.18 -10.16 12.20
CA SER A 33 -4.90 -10.75 11.07
C SER A 33 -4.98 -9.78 9.90
N TYR A 34 -5.30 -8.52 10.18
CA TYR A 34 -5.41 -7.50 9.16
C TYR A 34 -4.06 -7.19 8.50
N MET A 35 -3.01 -7.13 9.30
CA MET A 35 -1.66 -6.89 8.78
C MET A 35 -1.19 -7.99 7.84
N LEU A 36 -1.54 -9.26 8.14
CA LEU A 36 -1.20 -10.37 7.24
C LEU A 36 -1.90 -10.22 5.89
N LYS A 37 -3.16 -9.80 5.90
CA LYS A 37 -3.90 -9.58 4.66
C LYS A 37 -3.32 -8.42 3.85
N LEU A 38 -2.96 -7.33 4.52
CA LEU A 38 -2.31 -6.19 3.85
C LEU A 38 -0.98 -6.59 3.26
N GLN A 39 -0.18 -7.35 4.00
CA GLN A 39 1.12 -7.80 3.53
C GLN A 39 0.99 -8.63 2.26
N ASP A 40 0.03 -9.55 2.23
CA ASP A 40 -0.24 -10.36 1.04
C ASP A 40 -0.65 -9.50 -0.14
N GLY A 41 -1.51 -8.52 0.09
CA GLY A 41 -1.96 -7.61 -0.95
C GLY A 41 -0.83 -6.76 -1.50
N ILE A 42 0.02 -6.24 -0.63
CA ILE A 42 1.19 -5.44 -1.02
C ILE A 42 2.13 -6.29 -1.87
N GLU A 43 2.40 -7.51 -1.45
CA GLU A 43 3.30 -8.39 -2.18
C GLU A 43 2.75 -8.76 -3.55
N SER A 44 1.46 -9.05 -3.64
CA SER A 44 0.80 -9.32 -4.92
C SER A 44 0.90 -8.13 -5.87
N LEU A 45 0.65 -6.93 -5.36
CA LEU A 45 0.73 -5.72 -6.17
C LEU A 45 2.16 -5.47 -6.65
N ALA A 46 3.13 -5.65 -5.76
CA ALA A 46 4.53 -5.42 -6.07
C ALA A 46 5.04 -6.37 -7.17
N THR A 47 4.54 -7.60 -7.20
CA THR A 47 4.96 -8.61 -8.16
C THR A 47 4.06 -8.68 -9.40
N GLY A 48 3.02 -7.83 -9.46
CA GLY A 48 2.11 -7.79 -10.60
C GLY A 48 1.11 -8.91 -10.66
N GLN A 49 0.91 -9.62 -9.55
CA GLN A 49 -0.08 -10.69 -9.47
C GLN A 49 -1.43 -10.13 -9.01
N GLY A 50 -2.51 -10.81 -9.40
CA GLY A 50 -3.85 -10.38 -9.03
C GLY A 50 -4.32 -9.18 -9.83
N PHE A 51 -5.42 -8.59 -9.39
CA PHE A 51 -6.02 -7.46 -10.08
C PHE A 51 -5.46 -6.15 -9.56
N PHE A 52 -5.10 -5.27 -10.47
CA PHE A 52 -4.71 -3.91 -10.10
C PHE A 52 -5.13 -2.96 -11.20
N LYS A 53 -5.26 -1.69 -10.84
CA LYS A 53 -5.57 -0.63 -11.79
C LYS A 53 -4.29 0.07 -12.20
N ASP A 54 -4.12 0.25 -13.51
CA ASP A 54 -3.01 1.02 -14.06
C ASP A 54 -3.29 2.50 -13.85
N MET A 55 -2.42 3.17 -13.08
CA MET A 55 -2.53 4.59 -12.77
C MET A 55 -1.44 5.40 -13.47
N SER A 56 -0.96 4.90 -14.62
CA SER A 56 0.14 5.55 -15.35
C SER A 56 -0.20 6.97 -15.80
N ALA A 57 -1.47 7.26 -16.01
CA ALA A 57 -1.90 8.62 -16.37
C ALA A 57 -1.62 9.61 -15.23
N PHE A 58 -1.65 9.15 -13.98
CA PHE A 58 -1.33 9.97 -12.82
C PHE A 58 0.18 10.06 -12.61
N HIS A 59 0.87 8.93 -12.69
CA HIS A 59 2.33 8.86 -12.55
C HIS A 59 2.83 7.62 -13.28
N PRO A 60 3.90 7.73 -14.08
CA PRO A 60 4.40 6.58 -14.85
C PRO A 60 4.67 5.36 -13.97
N GLY A 61 4.10 4.24 -14.36
CA GLY A 61 4.29 2.96 -13.69
C GLY A 61 3.47 2.74 -12.44
N LEU A 62 2.69 3.72 -12.01
CA LEU A 62 1.91 3.60 -10.78
C LEU A 62 0.81 2.57 -10.93
N ARG A 63 0.69 1.70 -9.92
CA ARG A 63 -0.37 0.70 -9.82
C ARG A 63 -1.15 0.91 -8.54
N MET A 64 -2.46 0.63 -8.59
CA MET A 64 -3.34 0.69 -7.42
C MET A 64 -4.09 -0.62 -7.29
N ALA A 65 -4.20 -1.14 -6.06
CA ALA A 65 -5.06 -2.27 -5.78
C ALA A 65 -5.81 -2.03 -4.48
N ARG A 66 -7.00 -2.59 -4.40
CA ARG A 66 -7.76 -2.58 -3.15
C ARG A 66 -7.41 -3.81 -2.34
N CYS A 67 -7.12 -3.59 -1.05
CA CYS A 67 -6.90 -4.67 -0.09
C CYS A 67 -7.74 -4.36 1.14
N GLU A 68 -8.81 -5.13 1.35
CA GLU A 68 -9.75 -4.92 2.44
C GLU A 68 -10.33 -3.51 2.41
N HIS A 69 -10.05 -2.69 3.41
CA HIS A 69 -10.57 -1.32 3.50
C HIS A 69 -9.58 -0.26 3.04
N HIS A 70 -8.48 -0.68 2.43
CA HIS A 70 -7.43 0.23 2.02
C HIS A 70 -7.11 0.07 0.55
N TYR A 71 -6.66 1.17 -0.07
CA TYR A 71 -6.05 1.15 -1.39
C TYR A 71 -4.56 1.23 -1.22
N ILE A 72 -3.85 0.35 -1.92
CA ILE A 72 -2.39 0.31 -1.88
C ILE A 72 -1.86 0.73 -3.25
N PHE A 73 -0.78 1.50 -3.22
CA PHE A 73 -0.19 2.09 -4.42
C PHE A 73 1.27 1.75 -4.50
N CYS A 74 1.72 1.28 -5.65
CA CYS A 74 3.15 1.00 -5.84
C CYS A 74 3.63 1.36 -7.22
N ILE A 75 4.96 1.54 -7.32
CA ILE A 75 5.65 1.76 -8.58
C ILE A 75 6.67 0.64 -8.70
N PRO A 76 6.44 -0.36 -9.59
CA PRO A 76 7.43 -1.41 -9.80
C PRO A 76 8.68 -0.86 -10.47
N ARG A 77 9.81 -1.50 -10.23
CA ARG A 77 11.08 -1.13 -10.83
C ARG A 77 11.76 -2.36 -11.41
N ASN A 78 12.51 -2.18 -12.51
CA ASN A 78 13.25 -3.27 -13.13
C ASN A 78 14.42 -3.67 -12.25
N ASP A 79 14.48 -4.97 -11.92
CA ASP A 79 15.59 -5.56 -11.16
C ASP A 79 15.82 -4.94 -9.78
N MET A 80 14.80 -4.24 -9.25
CA MET A 80 14.85 -3.63 -7.93
C MET A 80 13.50 -3.84 -7.23
N PRO A 81 13.47 -3.80 -5.90
CA PRO A 81 12.19 -3.88 -5.18
C PRO A 81 11.25 -2.75 -5.59
N ALA A 82 9.96 -3.05 -5.70
CA ALA A 82 8.94 -2.05 -5.99
C ALA A 82 8.88 -1.00 -4.88
N LEU A 83 8.49 0.22 -5.24
CA LEU A 83 8.31 1.29 -4.26
C LEU A 83 6.84 1.33 -3.82
N MET A 84 6.58 1.13 -2.54
CA MET A 84 5.25 1.32 -1.97
C MET A 84 5.09 2.79 -1.62
N VAL A 85 4.19 3.46 -2.33
CA VAL A 85 4.03 4.91 -2.26
C VAL A 85 3.04 5.32 -1.18
N ALA A 86 1.92 4.60 -1.07
CA ALA A 86 0.85 4.98 -0.16
C ALA A 86 -0.02 3.78 0.19
N ILE A 87 -0.61 3.82 1.38
CA ILE A 87 -1.64 2.88 1.84
C ILE A 87 -2.73 3.74 2.44
N LEU A 88 -3.82 3.96 1.68
CA LEU A 88 -4.84 4.94 2.04
C LEU A 88 -6.19 4.28 2.24
N HIS A 89 -6.91 4.74 3.26
CA HIS A 89 -8.25 4.24 3.55
C HIS A 89 -9.21 4.60 2.40
N LYS A 90 -10.13 3.70 2.08
CA LYS A 90 -11.05 3.86 0.96
C LYS A 90 -11.96 5.09 1.06
N GLN A 91 -12.12 5.66 2.26
CA GLN A 91 -12.94 6.84 2.48
C GLN A 91 -12.17 8.15 2.38
N MET A 92 -10.85 8.08 2.16
CA MET A 92 -10.06 9.29 1.97
C MET A 92 -10.22 9.83 0.56
N ASP A 93 -9.93 11.10 0.38
CA ASP A 93 -9.79 11.68 -0.95
C ASP A 93 -8.45 11.21 -1.51
N LEU A 94 -8.50 10.14 -2.28
CA LEU A 94 -7.29 9.45 -2.75
C LEU A 94 -6.45 10.34 -3.65
N MET A 95 -7.08 11.11 -4.53
CA MET A 95 -6.33 11.92 -5.49
C MET A 95 -5.57 13.03 -4.78
N THR A 96 -6.21 13.72 -3.84
CA THR A 96 -5.55 14.77 -3.06
C THR A 96 -4.39 14.19 -2.25
N ARG A 97 -4.60 13.05 -1.61
CA ARG A 97 -3.56 12.41 -0.81
C ARG A 97 -2.37 11.98 -1.66
N LEU A 98 -2.64 11.44 -2.86
CA LEU A 98 -1.56 11.02 -3.76
C LEU A 98 -0.76 12.20 -4.29
N GLU A 99 -1.43 13.31 -4.61
CA GLU A 99 -0.76 14.50 -5.12
C GLU A 99 0.25 15.06 -4.13
N SER A 100 0.00 14.91 -2.84
CA SER A 100 0.89 15.42 -1.80
C SER A 100 2.05 14.48 -1.48
N ARG A 101 2.13 13.30 -2.12
CA ARG A 101 3.16 12.31 -1.81
C ARG A 101 4.45 12.59 -2.57
N PRO A 102 5.61 12.38 -1.92
CA PRO A 102 6.90 12.42 -2.61
C PRO A 102 6.98 11.31 -3.66
N LYS A 103 7.66 11.61 -4.74
CA LYS A 103 7.80 10.66 -5.85
C LYS A 103 9.20 10.12 -5.96
#